data_da2c8621e6eaf4ce7fd906a8eb4f93f9
#
_entry.id   da2c8621e6eaf4ce7fd906a8eb4f93f9
#
_cell.length_a   1.000
_cell.length_b   1.000
_cell.length_c   1.000
_cell.angle_alpha   90.00
_cell.angle_beta   90.00
_cell.angle_gamma   90.00
#
_symmetry.space_group_name_H-M   'P 1'
#
loop_
_entity.id
_entity.type
_entity.pdbx_description
1 polymer ?
#
loop_
_entity_poly.entity_id
_entity_poly.type
_entity_poly.pdbx_seq_one_letter_code
_entity_poly.pdbx_strand_id
1 'polypeptide(L)'
;MAAPNQVNNNVIYFNAAAQTLLTIRFRIKAIVWVSSEGAGLDIAADDDMLLSDGEGNKIVGKRAEAAGQGLELALPGGLDVMGLTATTLDGGVLYVIGEAL
;
A
#
# COMPACT_ATOMS: atom_id res chain seq x y z
N MET A 1 -11.35 -9.51 8.65
CA MET A 1 -10.38 -8.50 8.23
C MET A 1 -9.02 -9.14 8.08
N ALA A 2 -8.44 -9.08 6.89
CA ALA A 2 -7.18 -9.76 6.62
C ALA A 2 -5.99 -8.91 7.10
N ALA A 3 -4.94 -9.55 7.59
CA ALA A 3 -3.69 -8.90 7.91
C ALA A 3 -2.85 -8.70 6.63
N PRO A 4 -1.91 -7.75 6.62
CA PRO A 4 -0.94 -7.66 5.54
C PRO A 4 -0.15 -8.96 5.38
N ASN A 5 0.26 -9.25 4.15
CA ASN A 5 0.99 -10.47 3.86
C ASN A 5 2.34 -10.53 4.58
N GLN A 6 2.98 -9.40 4.75
CA GLN A 6 4.25 -9.31 5.45
C GLN A 6 4.33 -7.97 6.20
N VAL A 7 4.77 -8.03 7.46
CA VAL A 7 5.00 -6.86 8.30
C VAL A 7 6.35 -7.00 8.97
N ASN A 8 7.16 -5.93 8.91
CA ASN A 8 8.37 -5.82 9.70
C ASN A 8 8.55 -4.35 10.13
N ASN A 9 9.66 -4.03 10.81
CA ASN A 9 9.84 -2.69 11.35
C ASN A 9 10.01 -1.60 10.29
N ASN A 10 10.31 -1.98 9.05
CA ASN A 10 10.65 -1.02 7.99
C ASN A 10 9.75 -1.11 6.77
N VAL A 11 9.08 -2.23 6.55
CA VAL A 11 8.27 -2.46 5.34
C VAL A 11 6.98 -3.18 5.70
N ILE A 12 5.86 -2.67 5.19
CA ILE A 12 4.57 -3.33 5.25
C ILE A 12 4.19 -3.68 3.81
N TYR A 13 3.84 -4.93 3.57
CA TYR A 13 3.56 -5.45 2.24
C TYR A 13 2.12 -5.90 2.14
N PHE A 14 1.38 -5.29 1.20
CA PHE A 14 0.01 -5.67 0.89
C PHE A 14 -0.04 -6.34 -0.48
N ASN A 15 -0.75 -7.44 -0.60
CA ASN A 15 -0.94 -8.15 -1.86
C ASN A 15 -2.41 -8.43 -2.21
N ALA A 16 -3.34 -7.86 -1.45
CA ALA A 16 -4.77 -7.97 -1.72
C ALA A 16 -5.50 -6.79 -1.09
N ALA A 17 -6.67 -6.49 -1.64
CA ALA A 17 -7.55 -5.48 -1.06
C ALA A 17 -8.04 -5.90 0.33
N ALA A 18 -8.43 -4.93 1.12
CA ALA A 18 -8.95 -5.09 2.49
C ALA A 18 -7.97 -5.70 3.49
N GLN A 19 -6.69 -5.84 3.15
CA GLN A 19 -5.67 -6.15 4.15
C GLN A 19 -5.45 -4.91 5.01
N THR A 20 -5.40 -5.11 6.32
CA THR A 20 -5.36 -4.00 7.26
C THR A 20 -4.49 -4.30 8.47
N LEU A 21 -3.90 -3.25 9.03
CA LEU A 21 -3.11 -3.31 10.25
C LEU A 21 -3.47 -2.08 11.09
N LEU A 22 -4.35 -2.25 12.08
CA LEU A 22 -4.98 -1.13 12.79
C LEU A 22 -4.17 -0.60 13.97
N THR A 23 -3.27 -1.41 14.52
CA THR A 23 -2.60 -1.07 15.78
C THR A 23 -1.17 -0.58 15.62
N ILE A 24 -0.67 -0.49 14.40
CA ILE A 24 0.68 -0.01 14.15
C ILE A 24 0.72 1.52 14.14
N ARG A 25 1.77 2.07 14.75
CA ARG A 25 2.15 3.46 14.53
C ARG A 25 3.37 3.46 13.62
N PHE A 26 3.26 4.12 12.49
CA PHE A 26 4.26 4.00 11.43
C PHE A 26 4.54 5.36 10.81
N ARG A 27 5.83 5.63 10.55
CA ARG A 27 6.23 6.79 9.74
C ARG A 27 6.52 6.32 8.33
N ILE A 28 5.66 6.73 7.40
CA ILE A 28 5.77 6.35 6.00
C ILE A 28 6.81 7.26 5.33
N LYS A 29 7.82 6.67 4.71
CA LYS A 29 8.85 7.41 3.97
C LYS A 29 8.74 7.23 2.47
N ALA A 30 8.16 6.12 2.02
CA ALA A 30 7.92 5.87 0.60
C ALA A 30 6.78 4.89 0.43
N ILE A 31 6.09 4.99 -0.69
CA ILE A 31 5.00 4.10 -1.08
C ILE A 31 5.29 3.64 -2.50
N VAL A 32 5.29 2.32 -2.73
CA VAL A 32 5.58 1.73 -4.03
C VAL A 32 4.46 0.76 -4.40
N TRP A 33 3.82 0.99 -5.54
CA TRP A 33 2.81 0.10 -6.11
C TRP A 33 3.35 -0.43 -7.43
N VAL A 34 3.56 -1.75 -7.52
CA VAL A 34 4.20 -2.40 -8.66
C VAL A 34 3.53 -3.72 -8.98
N SER A 35 3.70 -4.19 -10.21
CA SER A 35 3.35 -5.56 -10.59
C SER A 35 4.33 -6.54 -9.97
N SER A 36 3.85 -7.73 -9.65
CA SER A 36 4.68 -8.81 -9.11
C SER A 36 4.32 -10.13 -9.81
N GLU A 37 5.17 -11.13 -9.69
CA GLU A 37 4.88 -12.45 -10.23
C GLU A 37 3.79 -13.14 -9.41
N GLY A 38 2.90 -13.85 -10.08
CA GLY A 38 1.82 -14.58 -9.45
C GLY A 38 0.46 -14.19 -9.99
N ALA A 39 -0.51 -15.06 -9.80
CA ALA A 39 -1.87 -14.82 -10.26
C ALA A 39 -2.50 -13.64 -9.51
N GLY A 40 -3.02 -12.67 -10.25
CA GLY A 40 -3.67 -11.49 -9.67
C GLY A 40 -2.71 -10.42 -9.17
N LEU A 41 -1.39 -10.59 -9.36
CA LEU A 41 -0.40 -9.64 -8.87
C LEU A 41 0.16 -8.72 -9.97
N ASP A 42 -0.41 -8.76 -11.17
CA ASP A 42 -0.10 -7.80 -12.21
C ASP A 42 -1.03 -6.60 -12.14
N ILE A 43 -0.51 -5.43 -12.46
CA ILE A 43 -1.33 -4.23 -12.62
C ILE A 43 -1.84 -4.21 -14.06
N ALA A 44 -3.16 -4.24 -14.23
CA ALA A 44 -3.81 -4.07 -15.53
C ALA A 44 -4.22 -2.61 -15.70
N ALA A 45 -4.49 -2.22 -16.95
CA ALA A 45 -5.06 -0.90 -17.22
C ALA A 45 -6.36 -0.72 -16.44
N ASP A 46 -6.57 0.47 -15.91
CA ASP A 46 -7.73 0.85 -15.09
C ASP A 46 -7.79 0.21 -13.69
N ASP A 47 -6.78 -0.56 -13.28
CA ASP A 47 -6.69 -1.01 -11.89
C ASP A 47 -6.50 0.18 -10.95
N ASP A 48 -7.19 0.15 -9.82
CA ASP A 48 -7.11 1.18 -8.79
C ASP A 48 -6.34 0.67 -7.58
N MET A 49 -5.64 1.60 -6.95
CA MET A 49 -5.03 1.40 -5.63
C MET A 49 -5.44 2.54 -4.73
N LEU A 50 -5.80 2.23 -3.49
CA LEU A 50 -6.09 3.22 -2.46
C LEU A 50 -5.53 2.74 -1.14
N LEU A 51 -4.61 3.51 -0.58
CA LEU A 51 -4.05 3.29 0.75
C LEU A 51 -4.66 4.30 1.71
N SER A 52 -5.18 3.81 2.82
CA SER A 52 -5.79 4.62 3.88
C SER A 52 -5.13 4.31 5.22
N ASP A 53 -5.29 5.22 6.18
CA ASP A 53 -4.89 4.95 7.56
C ASP A 53 -5.93 4.07 8.28
N GLY A 54 -5.70 3.78 9.56
CA GLY A 54 -6.59 2.92 10.34
C GLY A 54 -7.97 3.50 10.61
N GLU A 55 -8.16 4.80 10.40
CA GLU A 55 -9.44 5.49 10.58
C GLU A 55 -10.19 5.70 9.26
N GLY A 56 -9.62 5.23 8.14
CA GLY A 56 -10.24 5.36 6.84
C GLY A 56 -9.88 6.63 6.08
N ASN A 57 -8.97 7.45 6.59
CA ASN A 57 -8.51 8.63 5.88
C ASN A 57 -7.57 8.23 4.75
N LYS A 58 -7.81 8.77 3.55
CA LYS A 58 -6.99 8.48 2.39
C LYS A 58 -5.59 9.02 2.57
N ILE A 59 -4.59 8.19 2.28
CA ILE A 59 -3.19 8.60 2.20
C ILE A 59 -2.81 8.86 0.75
N VAL A 60 -3.04 7.89 -0.13
CA VAL A 60 -2.75 8.00 -1.55
C VAL A 60 -3.66 7.08 -2.34
N GLY A 61 -4.06 7.52 -3.52
CA GLY A 61 -4.81 6.72 -4.48
C GLY A 61 -4.28 6.94 -5.88
N LYS A 62 -4.35 5.92 -6.71
CA LYS A 62 -3.87 5.97 -8.09
C LYS A 62 -4.65 4.99 -8.95
N ARG A 63 -4.99 5.41 -10.17
CA ARG A 63 -5.51 4.54 -11.22
C ARG A 63 -4.42 4.31 -12.26
N ALA A 64 -4.16 3.06 -12.61
CA ALA A 64 -3.22 2.72 -13.67
C ALA A 64 -3.82 3.08 -15.03
N GLU A 65 -3.11 3.86 -15.83
CA GLU A 65 -3.56 4.23 -17.17
C GLU A 65 -3.20 3.16 -18.21
N ALA A 66 -2.22 2.31 -17.90
CA ALA A 66 -1.75 1.25 -18.76
C ALA A 66 -1.31 0.06 -17.93
N ALA A 67 -1.29 -1.13 -18.54
CA ALA A 67 -0.81 -2.33 -17.87
C ALA A 67 0.63 -2.14 -17.37
N GLY A 68 0.89 -2.56 -16.14
CA GLY A 68 2.20 -2.45 -15.51
C GLY A 68 2.53 -1.08 -14.93
N GLN A 69 1.66 -0.09 -15.11
CA GLN A 69 1.91 1.25 -14.59
C GLN A 69 1.55 1.33 -13.11
N GLY A 70 2.54 1.49 -12.28
CA GLY A 70 2.37 1.62 -10.83
C GLY A 70 2.64 3.03 -10.34
N LEU A 71 3.09 3.12 -9.09
CA LEU A 71 3.36 4.39 -8.43
C LEU A 71 4.60 4.24 -7.55
N GLU A 72 5.49 5.24 -7.61
CA GLU A 72 6.54 5.42 -6.62
C GLU A 72 6.37 6.82 -6.03
N LEU A 73 6.17 6.89 -4.73
CA LEU A 73 5.97 8.17 -4.03
C LEU A 73 6.92 8.26 -2.85
N ALA A 74 7.80 9.25 -2.88
CA ALA A 74 8.66 9.55 -1.74
C ALA A 74 7.99 10.62 -0.88
N LEU A 75 8.11 10.47 0.44
CA LEU A 75 7.57 11.40 1.43
C LEU A 75 8.73 11.93 2.27
N PRO A 76 9.46 12.95 1.80
CA PRO A 76 10.56 13.54 2.58
C PRO A 76 10.04 14.04 3.93
N GLY A 77 10.72 13.68 5.01
CA GLY A 77 10.27 13.99 6.36
C GLY A 77 9.27 13.00 6.93
N GLY A 78 8.70 12.15 6.09
CA GLY A 78 7.78 11.10 6.50
C GLY A 78 6.37 11.57 6.79
N LEU A 79 5.46 10.61 6.88
CA LEU A 79 4.06 10.83 7.28
C LEU A 79 3.74 9.84 8.39
N ASP A 80 3.41 10.35 9.57
CA ASP A 80 3.07 9.51 10.71
C ASP A 80 1.60 9.11 10.65
N VAL A 81 1.33 7.82 10.75
CA VAL A 81 -0.04 7.29 10.72
C VAL A 81 -0.26 6.28 11.85
N MET A 82 -1.52 6.11 12.24
CA MET A 82 -1.96 5.05 13.11
C MET A 82 -2.80 4.09 12.30
N GLY A 83 -2.25 2.89 12.07
CA GLY A 83 -2.90 1.89 11.22
C GLY A 83 -2.75 2.16 9.73
N LEU A 84 -2.89 1.11 8.96
CA LEU A 84 -2.82 1.14 7.50
C LEU A 84 -3.82 0.13 6.94
N THR A 85 -4.47 0.50 5.85
CA THR A 85 -5.39 -0.38 5.13
C THR A 85 -5.20 -0.22 3.63
N ALA A 86 -5.00 -1.33 2.93
CA ALA A 86 -5.07 -1.36 1.48
C ALA A 86 -6.55 -1.43 1.10
N THR A 87 -7.23 -0.29 1.10
CA THR A 87 -8.68 -0.21 0.90
C THR A 87 -9.08 -0.75 -0.46
N THR A 88 -8.33 -0.37 -1.49
CA THR A 88 -8.50 -0.86 -2.85
C THR A 88 -7.14 -1.31 -3.37
N LEU A 89 -7.08 -2.50 -3.92
CA LEU A 89 -5.87 -3.03 -4.57
C LEU A 89 -6.33 -4.03 -5.62
N ASP A 90 -6.65 -3.51 -6.80
CA ASP A 90 -7.24 -4.30 -7.89
C ASP A 90 -6.22 -5.21 -8.57
N GLY A 91 -4.96 -4.86 -8.49
CA GLY A 91 -3.86 -5.66 -9.02
C GLY A 91 -2.54 -5.13 -8.49
N GLY A 92 -1.47 -5.88 -8.71
CA GLY A 92 -0.15 -5.52 -8.22
C GLY A 92 0.02 -5.72 -6.73
N VAL A 93 1.12 -5.24 -6.21
CA VAL A 93 1.46 -5.28 -4.79
C VAL A 93 1.85 -3.89 -4.31
N LEU A 94 1.63 -3.63 -3.04
CA LEU A 94 1.86 -2.34 -2.43
C LEU A 94 2.87 -2.49 -1.29
N TYR A 95 3.98 -1.76 -1.41
CA TYR A 95 4.98 -1.65 -0.34
C TYR A 95 4.85 -0.29 0.33
N VAL A 96 4.72 -0.30 1.64
CA VAL A 96 4.77 0.91 2.46
C VAL A 96 6.06 0.86 3.25
N ILE A 97 6.98 1.74 2.92
CA ILE A 97 8.35 1.72 3.42
C ILE A 97 8.53 2.87 4.40
N GLY A 98 9.14 2.59 5.52
CA GLY A 98 9.37 3.61 6.54
C GLY A 98 9.93 3.01 7.81
N GLU A 99 9.35 3.40 8.95
CA GLU A 99 9.79 2.87 10.24
C GLU A 99 8.61 2.80 11.22
N ALA A 100 8.60 1.75 12.03
CA ALA A 100 7.65 1.64 13.14
C ALA A 100 8.02 2.64 14.23
N LEU A 101 7.01 3.26 14.79
CA LEU A 101 7.18 4.25 15.86
C LEU A 101 6.96 3.67 17.24
#